data_b0465d6700b0c383138f9349443a5c7a
#
_entry.id   b0465d6700b0c383138f9349443a5c7a
#
_cell.length_a   1.000
_cell.length_b   1.000
_cell.length_c   1.000
_cell.angle_alpha   90.00
_cell.angle_beta   90.00
_cell.angle_gamma   90.00
#
_symmetry.space_group_name_H-M   'P 1'
#
loop_
_entity.id
_entity.type
_entity.pdbx_description
1 polymer ?
#
loop_
_entity_poly.entity_id
_entity_poly.type
_entity_poly.pdbx_seq_one_letter_code
_entity_poly.pdbx_strand_id
1 'polypeptide(L)'
;MNPRMNYAPADLNPETDLPKGFLEFLLPLHKQFTPRQQKLIAKRAEVLQLSHRGQAPNYLPPSTATTSDWRIEVPDWCADQRNQMTGPADDGELTVKLLNSGSPAVMIDLEDSTANLWEHIMLAIANTLAAYKYELSYDDKKRQKKVTVQRSKTVTWVRPRGLHISQGGVVKNEIISASLFDLALIWYQIDPAWLPHNFSVYIPKSESAEEALWWRDLFQTLAKHKGLPLDLSLIHI
;
A
#
# COMPACT_ATOMS: atom_id res chain seq x y z
N MET A 1 13.01 0.62 20.71
CA MET A 1 12.71 1.20 19.39
C MET A 1 11.19 1.31 19.25
N ASN A 2 10.64 2.41 18.73
CA ASN A 2 9.18 2.50 18.52
C ASN A 2 8.80 1.63 17.32
N PRO A 3 7.98 0.57 17.47
CA PRO A 3 7.64 -0.34 16.37
C PRO A 3 6.81 0.32 15.25
N ARG A 4 6.30 1.52 15.49
CA ARG A 4 5.56 2.33 14.50
C ARG A 4 6.43 3.31 13.73
N MET A 5 7.74 3.26 13.92
CA MET A 5 8.71 4.08 13.22
C MET A 5 9.70 3.20 12.47
N ASN A 6 9.96 3.56 11.23
CA ASN A 6 11.07 3.04 10.45
C ASN A 6 11.98 4.21 10.08
N TYR A 7 13.27 3.95 9.94
CA TYR A 7 14.26 4.95 9.55
C TYR A 7 15.09 4.43 8.38
N ALA A 8 15.29 5.28 7.39
CA ALA A 8 16.30 5.06 6.39
C ALA A 8 17.70 5.12 7.03
N PRO A 9 18.71 4.50 6.41
CA PRO A 9 20.11 4.62 6.83
C PRO A 9 20.54 6.09 6.97
N ALA A 10 21.42 6.36 7.92
CA ALA A 10 21.86 7.74 8.21
C ALA A 10 22.65 8.39 7.06
N ASP A 11 23.25 7.56 6.21
CA ASP A 11 24.00 7.94 5.03
C ASP A 11 23.18 7.94 3.73
N LEU A 12 21.86 7.63 3.80
CA LEU A 12 20.98 7.71 2.63
C LEU A 12 21.03 9.10 2.01
N ASN A 13 21.34 9.14 0.73
CA ASN A 13 21.13 10.32 -0.11
C ASN A 13 19.90 10.10 -1.00
N PRO A 14 18.74 10.68 -0.68
CA PRO A 14 17.51 10.42 -1.43
C PRO A 14 17.56 10.84 -2.90
N GLU A 15 18.46 11.75 -3.27
CA GLU A 15 18.62 12.20 -4.67
C GLU A 15 19.34 11.18 -5.56
N THR A 16 20.21 10.36 -4.96
CA THR A 16 21.02 9.35 -5.68
C THR A 16 20.56 7.92 -5.44
N ASP A 17 20.06 7.63 -4.23
CA ASP A 17 19.76 6.27 -3.78
C ASP A 17 18.29 5.89 -4.02
N LEU A 18 17.44 6.88 -4.33
CA LEU A 18 16.07 6.67 -4.79
C LEU A 18 15.96 6.98 -6.29
N PRO A 19 14.88 6.54 -6.96
CA PRO A 19 14.71 6.82 -8.39
C PRO A 19 14.82 8.31 -8.71
N LYS A 20 15.55 8.65 -9.79
CA LYS A 20 15.75 10.03 -10.22
C LYS A 20 14.44 10.80 -10.33
N GLY A 21 14.33 11.96 -9.69
CA GLY A 21 13.13 12.81 -9.66
C GLY A 21 12.06 12.36 -8.66
N PHE A 22 12.26 11.23 -7.98
CA PHE A 22 11.27 10.74 -7.01
C PHE A 22 11.08 11.69 -5.82
N LEU A 23 12.16 12.30 -5.33
CA LEU A 23 12.06 13.25 -4.21
C LEU A 23 11.21 14.48 -4.59
N GLU A 24 11.39 15.00 -5.81
CA GLU A 24 10.58 16.11 -6.34
C GLU A 24 9.09 15.73 -6.43
N PHE A 25 8.80 14.50 -6.80
CA PHE A 25 7.43 13.96 -6.82
C PHE A 25 6.87 13.76 -5.41
N LEU A 26 7.67 13.24 -4.47
CA LEU A 26 7.25 12.93 -3.11
C LEU A 26 6.97 14.19 -2.27
N LEU A 27 7.78 15.23 -2.39
CA LEU A 27 7.70 16.40 -1.50
C LEU A 27 6.34 17.11 -1.49
N PRO A 28 5.68 17.39 -2.62
CA PRO A 28 4.32 17.96 -2.62
C PRO A 28 3.30 17.05 -1.94
N LEU A 29 3.39 15.74 -2.18
CA LEU A 29 2.53 14.74 -1.54
C LEU A 29 2.76 14.70 -0.03
N HIS A 30 4.02 14.71 0.40
CA HIS A 30 4.38 14.76 1.81
C HIS A 30 3.77 15.98 2.51
N LYS A 31 3.94 17.16 1.94
CA LYS A 31 3.36 18.41 2.49
C LYS A 31 1.83 18.36 2.62
N GLN A 32 1.17 17.70 1.69
CA GLN A 32 -0.29 17.59 1.68
C GLN A 32 -0.81 16.50 2.63
N PHE A 33 -0.20 15.33 2.63
CA PHE A 33 -0.78 14.12 3.23
C PHE A 33 -0.20 13.77 4.60
N THR A 34 1.09 14.02 4.87
CA THR A 34 1.68 13.66 6.16
C THR A 34 1.08 14.43 7.34
N PRO A 35 0.85 15.75 7.29
CA PRO A 35 0.21 16.45 8.40
C PRO A 35 -1.20 15.95 8.71
N ARG A 36 -1.94 15.51 7.68
CA ARG A 36 -3.26 14.88 7.86
C ARG A 36 -3.13 13.51 8.55
N GLN A 37 -2.18 12.69 8.12
CA GLN A 37 -1.90 11.39 8.75
C GLN A 37 -1.48 11.57 10.21
N GLN A 38 -0.67 12.55 10.56
CA GLN A 38 -0.28 12.83 11.95
C GLN A 38 -1.49 13.21 12.83
N LYS A 39 -2.44 13.98 12.28
CA LYS A 39 -3.71 14.29 12.97
C LYS A 39 -4.56 13.03 13.20
N LEU A 40 -4.61 12.12 12.24
CA LEU A 40 -5.32 10.85 12.36
C LEU A 40 -4.69 9.95 13.44
N ILE A 41 -3.36 9.88 13.52
CA ILE A 41 -2.66 9.16 14.60
C ILE A 41 -3.03 9.75 15.97
N ALA A 42 -3.01 11.07 16.11
CA ALA A 42 -3.40 11.74 17.35
C ALA A 42 -4.87 11.45 17.72
N LYS A 43 -5.77 11.46 16.73
CA LYS A 43 -7.19 11.11 16.93
C LYS A 43 -7.39 9.66 17.39
N ARG A 44 -6.65 8.71 16.80
CA ARG A 44 -6.66 7.31 17.27
C ARG A 44 -6.23 7.20 18.74
N ALA A 45 -5.18 7.90 19.14
CA ALA A 45 -4.71 7.91 20.53
C ALA A 45 -5.78 8.47 21.48
N GLU A 46 -6.46 9.55 21.10
CA GLU A 46 -7.58 10.13 21.87
C GLU A 46 -8.73 9.12 22.02
N VAL A 47 -9.18 8.51 20.92
CA VAL A 47 -10.27 7.52 20.93
C VAL A 47 -9.91 6.32 21.82
N LEU A 48 -8.67 5.83 21.74
CA LEU A 48 -8.18 4.75 22.59
C LEU A 48 -8.21 5.13 24.09
N GLN A 49 -7.78 6.36 24.43
CA GLN A 49 -7.84 6.85 25.82
C GLN A 49 -9.29 6.96 26.34
N LEU A 50 -10.22 7.43 25.51
CA LEU A 50 -11.64 7.49 25.84
C LEU A 50 -12.21 6.10 26.05
N SER A 51 -11.87 5.14 25.19
CA SER A 51 -12.27 3.74 25.31
C SER A 51 -11.77 3.11 26.63
N HIS A 52 -10.51 3.37 27.03
CA HIS A 52 -9.98 2.91 28.32
C HIS A 52 -10.71 3.51 29.53
N ARG A 53 -11.42 4.64 29.34
CA ARG A 53 -12.27 5.26 30.36
C ARG A 53 -13.73 4.81 30.30
N GLY A 54 -14.03 3.80 29.47
CA GLY A 54 -15.38 3.26 29.29
C GLY A 54 -16.26 4.01 28.29
N GLN A 55 -15.70 4.95 27.53
CA GLN A 55 -16.42 5.66 26.47
C GLN A 55 -16.19 4.93 25.13
N ALA A 56 -17.14 4.09 24.73
CA ALA A 56 -17.08 3.43 23.43
C ALA A 56 -17.19 4.44 22.27
N PRO A 57 -16.51 4.19 21.14
CA PRO A 57 -16.73 4.98 19.93
C PRO A 57 -18.19 4.83 19.49
N ASN A 58 -18.76 5.91 18.98
CA ASN A 58 -20.13 5.94 18.51
C ASN A 58 -20.18 5.95 16.97
N TYR A 59 -21.28 5.49 16.40
CA TYR A 59 -21.50 5.59 14.96
C TYR A 59 -21.65 7.05 14.54
N LEU A 60 -21.24 7.34 13.31
CA LEU A 60 -21.56 8.63 12.67
C LEU A 60 -23.10 8.77 12.56
N PRO A 61 -23.61 10.02 12.59
CA PRO A 61 -25.02 10.26 12.32
C PRO A 61 -25.44 9.67 10.98
N PRO A 62 -26.70 9.20 10.84
CA PRO A 62 -27.20 8.75 9.56
C PRO A 62 -27.00 9.79 8.45
N SER A 63 -26.62 9.33 7.27
CA SER A 63 -26.43 10.15 6.09
C SER A 63 -27.06 9.48 4.88
N THR A 64 -27.15 10.17 3.76
CA THR A 64 -27.62 9.57 2.50
C THR A 64 -26.81 8.31 2.15
N ALA A 65 -25.50 8.33 2.39
CA ALA A 65 -24.64 7.16 2.12
C ALA A 65 -24.94 5.95 2.99
N THR A 66 -25.54 6.14 4.19
CA THR A 66 -25.88 5.04 5.10
C THR A 66 -27.35 4.64 5.07
N THR A 67 -28.22 5.46 4.45
CA THR A 67 -29.68 5.27 4.45
C THR A 67 -30.28 5.01 3.07
N SER A 68 -29.54 5.32 1.98
CA SER A 68 -29.96 5.03 0.61
C SER A 68 -29.60 3.59 0.21
N ASP A 69 -30.42 3.04 -0.68
CA ASP A 69 -30.14 1.75 -1.30
C ASP A 69 -29.12 1.98 -2.45
N TRP A 70 -27.86 1.60 -2.22
CA TRP A 70 -26.81 1.66 -3.22
C TRP A 70 -26.02 0.37 -3.26
N ARG A 71 -25.46 0.04 -4.41
CA ARG A 71 -24.62 -1.14 -4.61
C ARG A 71 -23.35 -0.75 -5.35
N ILE A 72 -22.30 -1.48 -5.05
CA ILE A 72 -21.04 -1.38 -5.76
C ILE A 72 -21.08 -2.38 -6.92
N GLU A 73 -20.78 -1.93 -8.10
CA GLU A 73 -20.51 -2.81 -9.23
C GLU A 73 -19.06 -3.29 -9.15
N VAL A 74 -18.89 -4.57 -8.82
CA VAL A 74 -17.56 -5.19 -8.77
C VAL A 74 -17.14 -5.50 -10.22
N PRO A 75 -15.98 -5.00 -10.70
CA PRO A 75 -15.50 -5.32 -12.03
C PRO A 75 -15.30 -6.83 -12.23
N ASP A 76 -15.59 -7.34 -13.42
CA ASP A 76 -15.50 -8.77 -13.76
C ASP A 76 -14.12 -9.36 -13.46
N TRP A 77 -13.06 -8.59 -13.66
CA TRP A 77 -11.69 -9.06 -13.43
C TRP A 77 -11.40 -9.36 -11.94
N CYS A 78 -12.18 -8.83 -11.00
CA CYS A 78 -12.05 -9.10 -9.56
C CYS A 78 -13.30 -9.69 -8.90
N ALA A 79 -14.23 -10.20 -9.69
CA ALA A 79 -15.51 -10.73 -9.20
C ALA A 79 -15.36 -12.04 -8.40
N ASP A 80 -14.30 -12.83 -8.65
CA ASP A 80 -14.05 -14.05 -7.89
C ASP A 80 -13.39 -13.75 -6.53
N GLN A 81 -14.21 -13.71 -5.48
CA GLN A 81 -13.79 -13.39 -4.11
C GLN A 81 -13.60 -14.62 -3.21
N ARG A 82 -13.57 -15.84 -3.79
CA ARG A 82 -13.53 -17.09 -3.00
C ARG A 82 -12.27 -17.28 -2.16
N ASN A 83 -11.13 -16.82 -2.65
CA ASN A 83 -9.83 -16.99 -1.99
C ASN A 83 -8.88 -15.85 -2.34
N GLN A 84 -8.25 -15.29 -1.31
CA GLN A 84 -7.19 -14.30 -1.42
C GLN A 84 -6.00 -14.76 -0.58
N MET A 85 -4.91 -15.13 -1.24
CA MET A 85 -3.69 -15.52 -0.55
C MET A 85 -2.87 -14.28 -0.18
N THR A 86 -2.23 -14.31 0.97
CA THR A 86 -1.38 -13.20 1.45
C THR A 86 0.02 -13.71 1.73
N GLY A 87 1.03 -12.93 1.39
CA GLY A 87 2.41 -13.23 1.72
C GLY A 87 3.31 -12.00 1.76
N PRO A 88 4.46 -12.13 2.45
CA PRO A 88 5.40 -11.04 2.63
C PRO A 88 6.01 -10.61 1.30
N ALA A 89 6.02 -9.29 1.07
CA ALA A 89 6.56 -8.72 -0.16
C ALA A 89 8.10 -8.82 -0.24
N ASP A 90 8.79 -8.92 0.88
CA ASP A 90 10.24 -9.07 0.94
C ASP A 90 10.74 -10.50 0.71
N ASP A 91 9.84 -11.50 0.66
CA ASP A 91 10.17 -12.86 0.24
C ASP A 91 9.81 -13.07 -1.25
N GLY A 92 10.79 -12.90 -2.13
CA GLY A 92 10.60 -13.05 -3.56
C GLY A 92 10.20 -14.46 -3.98
N GLU A 93 10.72 -15.52 -3.33
CA GLU A 93 10.35 -16.91 -3.61
C GLU A 93 8.88 -17.16 -3.29
N LEU A 94 8.44 -16.74 -2.09
CA LEU A 94 7.05 -16.91 -1.68
C LEU A 94 6.11 -16.08 -2.56
N THR A 95 6.48 -14.84 -2.89
CA THR A 95 5.71 -13.98 -3.80
C THR A 95 5.50 -14.64 -5.17
N VAL A 96 6.54 -15.23 -5.77
CA VAL A 96 6.41 -15.98 -7.04
C VAL A 96 5.49 -17.19 -6.89
N LYS A 97 5.62 -17.95 -5.81
CA LYS A 97 4.75 -19.11 -5.53
C LYS A 97 3.29 -18.72 -5.38
N LEU A 98 3.01 -17.63 -4.67
CA LEU A 98 1.65 -17.12 -4.48
C LEU A 98 1.04 -16.70 -5.82
N LEU A 99 1.73 -15.88 -6.61
CA LEU A 99 1.24 -15.40 -7.91
C LEU A 99 1.04 -16.54 -8.93
N ASN A 100 1.84 -17.60 -8.84
CA ASN A 100 1.74 -18.77 -9.71
C ASN A 100 0.78 -19.87 -9.17
N SER A 101 0.12 -19.64 -8.02
CA SER A 101 -0.71 -20.65 -7.35
C SER A 101 -2.03 -20.96 -8.07
N GLY A 102 -2.49 -20.06 -8.95
CA GLY A 102 -3.83 -20.11 -9.54
C GLY A 102 -4.94 -19.64 -8.61
N SER A 103 -4.60 -19.03 -7.47
CA SER A 103 -5.59 -18.38 -6.60
C SER A 103 -6.29 -17.25 -7.34
N PRO A 104 -7.61 -17.02 -7.11
CA PRO A 104 -8.31 -15.86 -7.66
C PRO A 104 -7.63 -14.51 -7.36
N ALA A 105 -7.09 -14.35 -6.15
CA ALA A 105 -6.36 -13.15 -5.79
C ALA A 105 -5.16 -13.42 -4.89
N VAL A 106 -4.17 -12.53 -4.95
CA VAL A 106 -2.97 -12.53 -4.11
C VAL A 106 -2.72 -11.12 -3.60
N MET A 107 -2.49 -10.99 -2.30
CA MET A 107 -2.07 -9.77 -1.66
C MET A 107 -0.56 -9.81 -1.39
N ILE A 108 0.18 -8.92 -2.05
CA ILE A 108 1.60 -8.64 -1.79
C ILE A 108 1.65 -7.68 -0.61
N ASP A 109 2.15 -8.14 0.51
CA ASP A 109 1.99 -7.47 1.79
C ASP A 109 3.28 -6.79 2.27
N LEU A 110 3.25 -5.45 2.38
CA LEU A 110 4.32 -4.64 2.95
C LEU A 110 4.08 -4.32 4.43
N GLU A 111 2.99 -4.80 5.02
CA GLU A 111 2.60 -4.43 6.38
C GLU A 111 2.85 -5.57 7.38
N ASP A 112 1.86 -6.43 7.63
CA ASP A 112 1.90 -7.38 8.75
C ASP A 112 2.87 -8.54 8.54
N SER A 113 3.09 -8.98 7.32
CA SER A 113 3.99 -10.11 7.03
C SER A 113 5.40 -9.68 6.60
N THR A 114 5.65 -8.39 6.40
CA THR A 114 6.97 -7.83 6.10
C THR A 114 7.52 -7.07 7.31
N ALA A 115 8.79 -7.26 7.64
CA ALA A 115 9.41 -6.55 8.75
C ALA A 115 9.46 -5.03 8.47
N ASN A 116 9.07 -4.22 9.47
CA ASN A 116 9.13 -2.75 9.35
C ASN A 116 10.58 -2.24 9.53
N LEU A 117 11.49 -2.71 8.67
CA LEU A 117 12.90 -2.30 8.58
C LEU A 117 13.16 -1.78 7.17
N TRP A 118 14.07 -0.82 7.04
CA TRP A 118 14.32 -0.14 5.76
C TRP A 118 14.65 -1.12 4.63
N GLU A 119 15.61 -2.01 4.86
CA GLU A 119 16.05 -3.00 3.86
C GLU A 119 14.93 -3.94 3.43
N HIS A 120 14.07 -4.37 4.37
CA HIS A 120 12.92 -5.23 4.07
C HIS A 120 11.87 -4.49 3.23
N ILE A 121 11.56 -3.23 3.57
CA ILE A 121 10.59 -2.43 2.82
C ILE A 121 11.12 -2.11 1.42
N MET A 122 12.40 -1.76 1.26
CA MET A 122 12.96 -1.50 -0.06
C MET A 122 13.00 -2.76 -0.92
N LEU A 123 13.34 -3.91 -0.34
CA LEU A 123 13.27 -5.21 -1.01
C LEU A 123 11.82 -5.57 -1.39
N ALA A 124 10.87 -5.35 -0.50
CA ALA A 124 9.44 -5.55 -0.75
C ALA A 124 8.92 -4.72 -1.94
N ILE A 125 9.32 -3.45 -2.01
CA ILE A 125 8.96 -2.56 -3.13
C ILE A 125 9.63 -3.06 -4.43
N ALA A 126 10.90 -3.43 -4.39
CA ALA A 126 11.61 -3.97 -5.56
C ALA A 126 10.96 -5.27 -6.06
N ASN A 127 10.62 -6.21 -5.18
CA ASN A 127 9.94 -7.45 -5.52
C ASN A 127 8.54 -7.19 -6.11
N THR A 128 7.79 -6.23 -5.54
CA THR A 128 6.48 -5.82 -6.05
C THR A 128 6.59 -5.30 -7.49
N LEU A 129 7.56 -4.42 -7.77
CA LEU A 129 7.78 -3.89 -9.12
C LEU A 129 8.22 -4.99 -10.10
N ALA A 130 9.14 -5.86 -9.68
CA ALA A 130 9.58 -7.00 -10.49
C ALA A 130 8.44 -8.00 -10.77
N ALA A 131 7.52 -8.18 -9.81
CA ALA A 131 6.33 -9.02 -9.99
C ALA A 131 5.38 -8.45 -11.06
N TYR A 132 5.11 -7.14 -11.05
CA TYR A 132 4.29 -6.50 -12.08
C TYR A 132 4.94 -6.50 -13.47
N LYS A 133 6.28 -6.49 -13.53
CA LYS A 133 7.03 -6.68 -14.79
C LYS A 133 7.08 -8.13 -15.27
N TYR A 134 6.64 -9.10 -14.45
CA TYR A 134 6.81 -10.54 -14.69
C TYR A 134 8.28 -10.97 -14.76
N GLU A 135 9.16 -10.26 -14.04
CA GLU A 135 10.61 -10.51 -13.95
C GLU A 135 11.02 -11.17 -12.63
N LEU A 136 10.16 -11.06 -11.58
CA LEU A 136 10.46 -11.67 -10.29
C LEU A 136 10.59 -13.19 -10.43
N SER A 137 11.68 -13.73 -9.90
CA SER A 137 12.02 -15.14 -10.04
C SER A 137 12.85 -15.64 -8.86
N TYR A 138 12.85 -16.95 -8.67
CA TYR A 138 13.74 -17.62 -7.72
C TYR A 138 14.32 -18.90 -8.31
N ASP A 139 15.42 -19.38 -7.73
CA ASP A 139 16.04 -20.65 -8.10
C ASP A 139 15.48 -21.79 -7.23
N ASP A 140 14.63 -22.62 -7.82
CA ASP A 140 14.11 -23.82 -7.15
C ASP A 140 15.23 -24.87 -7.08
N LYS A 141 15.92 -24.89 -5.95
CA LYS A 141 17.05 -25.82 -5.69
C LYS A 141 16.65 -27.28 -5.78
N LYS A 142 15.41 -27.63 -5.40
CA LYS A 142 14.90 -29.00 -5.43
C LYS A 142 14.66 -29.46 -6.86
N ARG A 143 14.13 -28.59 -7.72
CA ARG A 143 13.82 -28.90 -9.13
C ARG A 143 14.93 -28.48 -10.08
N GLN A 144 15.99 -27.86 -9.59
CA GLN A 144 17.14 -27.33 -10.35
C GLN A 144 16.71 -26.45 -11.54
N LYS A 145 15.75 -25.56 -11.30
CA LYS A 145 15.26 -24.65 -12.33
C LYS A 145 14.91 -23.28 -11.76
N LYS A 146 15.05 -22.27 -12.59
CA LYS A 146 14.53 -20.92 -12.32
C LYS A 146 13.02 -20.89 -12.52
N VAL A 147 12.30 -20.35 -11.55
CA VAL A 147 10.84 -20.15 -11.59
C VAL A 147 10.56 -18.66 -11.59
N THR A 148 9.81 -18.17 -12.57
CA THR A 148 9.46 -16.76 -12.74
C THR A 148 7.96 -16.59 -12.60
N VAL A 149 7.51 -15.39 -12.20
CA VAL A 149 6.10 -15.03 -12.17
C VAL A 149 5.49 -15.19 -13.57
N GLN A 150 4.37 -15.89 -13.65
CA GLN A 150 3.65 -16.15 -14.89
C GLN A 150 2.44 -15.21 -15.04
N ARG A 151 2.14 -14.82 -16.28
CA ARG A 151 0.89 -14.10 -16.56
C ARG A 151 -0.30 -15.02 -16.27
N SER A 152 -1.24 -14.51 -15.49
CA SER A 152 -2.43 -15.25 -15.07
C SER A 152 -3.62 -14.29 -14.91
N LYS A 153 -4.79 -14.84 -14.56
CA LYS A 153 -5.97 -14.05 -14.18
C LYS A 153 -5.99 -13.69 -12.69
N THR A 154 -4.97 -14.09 -11.93
CA THR A 154 -4.85 -13.79 -10.50
C THR A 154 -4.83 -12.27 -10.28
N VAL A 155 -5.78 -11.78 -9.52
CA VAL A 155 -5.82 -10.36 -9.13
C VAL A 155 -4.70 -10.09 -8.12
N THR A 156 -3.90 -9.08 -8.37
CA THR A 156 -2.80 -8.70 -7.49
C THR A 156 -3.16 -7.45 -6.70
N TRP A 157 -3.17 -7.58 -5.38
CA TRP A 157 -3.34 -6.48 -4.43
C TRP A 157 -2.01 -6.13 -3.80
N VAL A 158 -1.77 -4.85 -3.58
CA VAL A 158 -0.63 -4.38 -2.76
C VAL A 158 -1.19 -3.83 -1.47
N ARG A 159 -0.70 -4.33 -0.33
CA ARG A 159 -1.00 -3.77 0.97
C ARG A 159 0.18 -2.92 1.46
N PRO A 160 0.13 -1.58 1.37
CA PRO A 160 1.15 -0.72 1.92
C PRO A 160 1.08 -0.72 3.44
N ARG A 161 2.10 -0.22 4.11
CA ARG A 161 2.06 0.00 5.57
C ARG A 161 0.91 0.92 5.96
N GLY A 162 0.31 0.66 7.12
CA GLY A 162 -0.86 1.39 7.61
C GLY A 162 -0.55 2.82 8.05
N LEU A 163 -1.62 3.64 8.19
CA LEU A 163 -1.53 5.05 8.61
C LEU A 163 -0.95 5.25 10.02
N HIS A 164 -0.86 4.17 10.81
CA HIS A 164 -0.24 4.19 12.14
C HIS A 164 1.29 4.08 12.11
N ILE A 165 1.90 3.93 10.93
CA ILE A 165 3.34 3.79 10.75
C ILE A 165 3.91 5.04 10.06
N SER A 166 5.08 5.45 10.51
CA SER A 166 5.80 6.60 9.98
C SER A 166 7.21 6.20 9.53
N GLN A 167 7.75 6.94 8.56
CA GLN A 167 9.05 6.76 7.95
C GLN A 167 9.92 8.00 8.16
N GLY A 168 11.06 7.87 8.80
CA GLY A 168 12.08 8.90 8.94
C GLY A 168 13.25 8.69 7.99
N GLY A 169 14.09 9.73 7.85
CA GLY A 169 15.36 9.65 7.14
C GLY A 169 15.30 9.83 5.61
N VAL A 170 14.10 9.95 5.03
CA VAL A 170 13.93 10.19 3.58
C VAL A 170 13.88 11.68 3.27
N VAL A 171 13.11 12.43 4.03
CA VAL A 171 13.07 13.90 3.97
C VAL A 171 13.85 14.44 5.16
N LYS A 172 14.80 15.33 4.91
CA LYS A 172 15.72 15.82 5.93
C LYS A 172 14.95 16.44 7.11
N ASN A 173 15.22 15.91 8.32
CA ASN A 173 14.61 16.35 9.58
C ASN A 173 13.07 16.24 9.66
N GLU A 174 12.45 15.52 8.72
CA GLU A 174 11.00 15.34 8.73
C GLU A 174 10.64 13.84 8.78
N ILE A 175 9.46 13.57 9.34
CA ILE A 175 8.86 12.24 9.36
C ILE A 175 7.74 12.25 8.33
N ILE A 176 7.73 11.26 7.45
CA ILE A 176 6.69 11.09 6.44
C ILE A 176 5.75 9.93 6.81
N SER A 177 4.55 9.91 6.25
CA SER A 177 3.66 8.76 6.33
C SER A 177 4.29 7.57 5.62
N ALA A 178 4.42 6.42 6.29
CA ALA A 178 4.93 5.19 5.67
C ALA A 178 4.01 4.73 4.51
N SER A 179 2.70 4.82 4.70
CA SER A 179 1.71 4.54 3.65
C SER A 179 1.94 5.36 2.38
N LEU A 180 2.21 6.67 2.58
CA LEU A 180 2.51 7.57 1.47
C LEU A 180 3.81 7.17 0.78
N PHE A 181 4.88 6.90 1.55
CA PHE A 181 6.17 6.52 0.99
C PHE A 181 6.08 5.26 0.15
N ASP A 182 5.47 4.19 0.69
CA ASP A 182 5.33 2.91 0.00
C ASP A 182 4.58 3.06 -1.32
N LEU A 183 3.39 3.67 -1.27
CA LEU A 183 2.57 3.85 -2.47
C LEU A 183 3.20 4.81 -3.48
N ALA A 184 3.76 5.93 -3.00
CA ALA A 184 4.40 6.90 -3.90
C ALA A 184 5.59 6.28 -4.63
N LEU A 185 6.42 5.48 -3.94
CA LEU A 185 7.61 4.88 -4.53
C LEU A 185 7.25 3.77 -5.53
N ILE A 186 6.23 2.96 -5.24
CA ILE A 186 5.71 1.96 -6.17
C ILE A 186 5.07 2.67 -7.37
N TRP A 187 4.15 3.61 -7.12
CA TRP A 187 3.39 4.31 -8.15
C TRP A 187 4.27 5.10 -9.11
N TYR A 188 5.29 5.77 -8.59
CA TYR A 188 6.24 6.52 -9.40
C TYR A 188 6.91 5.65 -10.46
N GLN A 189 7.23 4.41 -10.12
CA GLN A 189 8.00 3.49 -10.95
C GLN A 189 7.11 2.55 -11.81
N ILE A 190 5.83 2.34 -11.44
CA ILE A 190 4.93 1.47 -12.22
C ILE A 190 4.60 2.14 -13.56
N ASP A 191 4.79 1.36 -14.64
CA ASP A 191 4.18 1.65 -15.94
C ASP A 191 2.79 1.01 -15.98
N PRO A 192 1.72 1.77 -16.26
CA PRO A 192 0.37 1.21 -16.41
C PRO A 192 0.28 0.06 -17.42
N ALA A 193 1.17 0.01 -18.41
CA ALA A 193 1.23 -1.05 -19.41
C ALA A 193 1.64 -2.42 -18.82
N TRP A 194 2.25 -2.48 -17.64
CA TRP A 194 2.59 -3.73 -16.97
C TRP A 194 1.40 -4.36 -16.26
N LEU A 195 0.38 -3.57 -15.95
CA LEU A 195 -0.73 -3.99 -15.11
C LEU A 195 -1.71 -4.86 -15.90
N PRO A 196 -2.04 -6.07 -15.41
CA PRO A 196 -3.06 -6.93 -16.03
C PRO A 196 -4.48 -6.42 -15.79
N HIS A 197 -4.67 -5.57 -14.78
CA HIS A 197 -5.90 -4.91 -14.38
C HIS A 197 -5.52 -3.61 -13.67
N ASN A 198 -6.49 -2.85 -13.19
CA ASN A 198 -6.23 -1.62 -12.43
C ASN A 198 -5.30 -1.89 -11.25
N PHE A 199 -4.40 -0.95 -10.96
CA PHE A 199 -3.54 -1.05 -9.77
C PHE A 199 -4.41 -1.11 -8.52
N SER A 200 -4.36 -2.24 -7.84
CA SER A 200 -5.26 -2.55 -6.74
C SER A 200 -4.52 -2.47 -5.41
N VAL A 201 -5.09 -1.72 -4.47
CA VAL A 201 -4.53 -1.50 -3.15
C VAL A 201 -5.47 -2.02 -2.08
N TYR A 202 -4.93 -2.81 -1.14
CA TYR A 202 -5.63 -3.18 0.07
C TYR A 202 -5.32 -2.17 1.17
N ILE A 203 -6.34 -1.45 1.64
CA ILE A 203 -6.19 -0.43 2.70
C ILE A 203 -6.13 -1.14 4.06
N PRO A 204 -4.99 -1.04 4.79
CA PRO A 204 -4.85 -1.70 6.07
C PRO A 204 -5.45 -0.89 7.22
N LYS A 205 -6.04 -1.59 8.18
CA LYS A 205 -6.36 -1.10 9.53
C LYS A 205 -7.02 0.29 9.59
N SER A 206 -7.99 0.56 8.70
CA SER A 206 -8.77 1.80 8.75
C SER A 206 -9.76 1.77 9.91
N GLU A 207 -9.78 2.83 10.72
CA GLU A 207 -10.58 2.94 11.94
C GLU A 207 -11.64 4.04 11.86
N SER A 208 -11.58 4.91 10.83
CA SER A 208 -12.52 6.02 10.71
C SER A 208 -12.80 6.42 9.25
N ALA A 209 -13.90 7.16 9.05
CA ALA A 209 -14.25 7.72 7.75
C ALA A 209 -13.20 8.74 7.26
N GLU A 210 -12.57 9.49 8.17
CA GLU A 210 -11.53 10.45 7.83
C GLU A 210 -10.28 9.78 7.27
N GLU A 211 -9.96 8.57 7.74
CA GLU A 211 -8.86 7.76 7.17
C GLU A 211 -9.21 7.29 5.77
N ALA A 212 -10.43 6.86 5.54
CA ALA A 212 -10.89 6.51 4.20
C ALA A 212 -10.83 7.70 3.24
N LEU A 213 -11.20 8.88 3.70
CA LEU A 213 -11.05 10.12 2.91
C LEU A 213 -9.58 10.44 2.61
N TRP A 214 -8.68 10.18 3.55
CA TRP A 214 -7.24 10.35 3.32
C TRP A 214 -6.75 9.45 2.18
N TRP A 215 -7.13 8.17 2.17
CA TRP A 215 -6.78 7.21 1.12
C TRP A 215 -7.37 7.60 -0.22
N ARG A 216 -8.66 7.95 -0.25
CA ARG A 216 -9.34 8.40 -1.47
C ARG A 216 -8.62 9.59 -2.11
N ASP A 217 -8.32 10.61 -1.31
CA ASP A 217 -7.68 11.82 -1.80
C ASP A 217 -6.25 11.54 -2.31
N LEU A 218 -5.53 10.62 -1.65
CA LEU A 218 -4.21 10.17 -2.11
C LEU A 218 -4.32 9.45 -3.46
N PHE A 219 -5.23 8.50 -3.61
CA PHE A 219 -5.40 7.78 -4.88
C PHE A 219 -5.80 8.70 -6.02
N GLN A 220 -6.70 9.64 -5.80
CA GLN A 220 -7.07 10.64 -6.80
C GLN A 220 -5.88 11.52 -7.20
N THR A 221 -5.04 11.91 -6.23
CA THR A 221 -3.84 12.70 -6.50
C THR A 221 -2.82 11.90 -7.32
N LEU A 222 -2.61 10.63 -6.98
CA LEU A 222 -1.71 9.73 -7.71
C LEU A 222 -2.22 9.45 -9.12
N ALA A 223 -3.53 9.19 -9.29
CA ALA A 223 -4.15 8.98 -10.61
C ALA A 223 -3.97 10.20 -11.50
N LYS A 224 -4.25 11.40 -10.98
CA LYS A 224 -4.07 12.68 -11.68
C LYS A 224 -2.63 12.88 -12.16
N HIS A 225 -1.64 12.50 -11.34
CA HIS A 225 -0.22 12.60 -11.71
C HIS A 225 0.12 11.80 -12.98
N LYS A 226 -0.51 10.65 -13.18
CA LYS A 226 -0.33 9.84 -14.40
C LYS A 226 -1.36 10.13 -15.52
N GLY A 227 -2.21 11.14 -15.37
CA GLY A 227 -3.26 11.45 -16.33
C GLY A 227 -4.35 10.37 -16.43
N LEU A 228 -4.52 9.57 -15.36
CA LEU A 228 -5.54 8.52 -15.31
C LEU A 228 -6.88 9.07 -14.83
N PRO A 229 -8.01 8.47 -15.24
CA PRO A 229 -9.33 8.82 -14.73
C PRO A 229 -9.42 8.72 -13.20
N LEU A 230 -10.11 9.65 -12.57
CA LEU A 230 -10.24 9.72 -11.11
C LEU A 230 -11.18 8.67 -10.52
N ASP A 231 -12.05 8.09 -11.34
CA ASP A 231 -13.00 7.03 -11.02
C ASP A 231 -12.39 5.62 -11.03
N LEU A 232 -11.12 5.47 -11.44
CA LEU A 232 -10.39 4.20 -11.34
C LEU A 232 -10.07 3.80 -9.89
N SER A 233 -10.23 4.70 -8.94
CA SER A 233 -10.04 4.41 -7.52
C SER A 233 -11.36 3.96 -6.90
N LEU A 234 -11.57 2.66 -6.86
CA LEU A 234 -12.67 2.05 -6.11
C LEU A 234 -12.24 1.88 -4.66
N ILE A 235 -12.44 2.92 -3.83
CA ILE A 235 -12.38 2.74 -2.39
C ILE A 235 -13.76 2.26 -1.95
N HIS A 236 -13.85 0.97 -1.72
CA HIS A 236 -14.99 0.38 -1.06
C HIS A 236 -14.70 0.36 0.43
N ILE A 237 -15.45 1.13 1.15
CA ILE A 237 -15.45 1.11 2.61
C ILE A 237 -16.74 0.44 3.05
#